data_2a6436cb79efd8772f6b0e9cd15afddd
#
_entry.id   2a6436cb79efd8772f6b0e9cd15afddd
#
_cell.length_a   1.000
_cell.length_b   1.000
_cell.length_c   1.000
_cell.angle_alpha   90.00
_cell.angle_beta   90.00
_cell.angle_gamma   90.00
#
_symmetry.space_group_name_H-M   'P 1'
#
loop_
_entity.id
_entity.type
_entity.pdbx_description
1 polymer ?
#
loop_
_entity_poly.entity_id
_entity_poly.type
_entity_poly.pdbx_seq_one_letter_code
_entity_poly.pdbx_strand_id
1 'polypeptide(L)'
;ENYDLEWVGMLPGVRESRRLVGDYILNENDDIVALIKPQFEAGKDEVGKKGIVKDPKTHLKVIENVITYANECHLSLQALSFSPITGGEGNIEFLAHFKVGGVNNPIDIENVVNEAHICFKG
;
A
#
# COMPACT_ATOMS: atom_id res chain seq x y z
N GLU A 1 7.47 20.06 4.56
CA GLU A 1 8.10 18.95 4.92
C GLU A 1 8.51 17.99 3.88
N ASN A 2 9.72 17.59 3.92
CA ASN A 2 10.27 16.68 2.94
C ASN A 2 10.39 15.31 3.55
N TYR A 3 9.92 14.30 2.83
CA TYR A 3 10.21 12.94 3.21
C TYR A 3 10.58 12.15 1.98
N ASP A 4 11.41 11.18 2.21
CA ASP A 4 11.98 10.36 1.18
C ASP A 4 10.91 9.43 0.61
N LEU A 5 10.86 9.32 -0.71
CA LEU A 5 9.90 8.43 -1.35
C LEU A 5 10.14 6.97 -0.96
N GLU A 6 11.39 6.59 -0.72
CA GLU A 6 11.68 5.25 -0.23
C GLU A 6 11.02 5.00 1.10
N TRP A 7 11.11 5.99 1.98
CA TRP A 7 10.46 5.88 3.28
C TRP A 7 8.96 5.69 3.11
N VAL A 8 8.36 6.48 2.25
CA VAL A 8 6.92 6.37 2.01
C VAL A 8 6.57 4.98 1.48
N GLY A 9 7.36 4.47 0.55
CA GLY A 9 7.10 3.16 -0.03
C GLY A 9 7.23 2.02 0.96
N MET A 10 7.99 2.25 2.04
CA MET A 10 8.22 1.21 3.04
C MET A 10 7.34 1.36 4.28
N LEU A 11 6.52 2.38 4.32
CA LEU A 11 5.73 2.69 5.50
C LEU A 11 4.90 1.51 6.02
N PRO A 12 4.11 0.83 5.20
CA PRO A 12 3.29 -0.27 5.70
C PRO A 12 4.07 -1.56 5.77
N GLY A 13 3.85 -2.36 6.77
CA GLY A 13 4.34 -3.72 6.84
C GLY A 13 5.81 -3.92 7.08
N VAL A 14 6.64 -2.91 6.97
CA VAL A 14 8.08 -3.04 7.19
C VAL A 14 8.42 -2.44 8.54
N ARG A 15 8.98 -3.26 9.41
CA ARG A 15 9.25 -2.84 10.78
C ARG A 15 10.17 -1.64 10.86
N GLU A 16 11.16 -1.60 9.99
CA GLU A 16 12.10 -0.51 9.96
C GLU A 16 11.43 0.81 9.60
N SER A 17 10.41 0.78 8.79
CA SER A 17 9.73 2.01 8.40
C SER A 17 8.99 2.64 9.57
N ARG A 18 8.64 1.87 10.60
CA ARG A 18 8.04 2.46 11.79
C ARG A 18 8.97 3.43 12.48
N ARG A 19 10.26 3.08 12.50
CA ARG A 19 11.24 4.00 13.06
C ARG A 19 11.39 5.23 12.18
N LEU A 20 11.38 5.00 10.86
CA LEU A 20 11.49 6.11 9.93
C LEU A 20 10.33 7.08 10.08
N VAL A 21 9.13 6.56 10.28
CA VAL A 21 7.97 7.43 10.51
C VAL A 21 8.21 8.30 11.74
N GLY A 22 8.78 7.72 12.78
CA GLY A 22 9.06 8.48 13.99
C GLY A 22 10.14 9.53 13.82
N ASP A 23 10.97 9.39 12.81
CA ASP A 23 12.08 10.29 12.57
C ASP A 23 11.72 11.48 11.70
N TYR A 24 10.51 11.50 11.13
CA TYR A 24 10.09 12.57 10.22
C TYR A 24 9.02 13.42 10.86
N ILE A 25 9.06 14.70 10.53
CA ILE A 25 8.08 15.65 11.04
C ILE A 25 6.98 15.79 9.99
N LEU A 26 5.78 15.37 10.37
CA LEU A 26 4.62 15.46 9.49
C LEU A 26 3.62 16.43 10.12
N ASN A 27 3.08 17.28 9.28
CA ASN A 27 2.10 18.26 9.72
C ASN A 27 0.71 17.80 9.35
N GLU A 28 -0.27 18.32 10.06
CA GLU A 28 -1.67 18.02 9.75
C GLU A 28 -1.93 18.33 8.28
N ASN A 29 -2.64 17.42 7.62
CA ASN A 29 -3.01 17.53 6.20
C ASN A 29 -1.86 17.34 5.21
N ASP A 30 -0.67 16.97 5.68
CA ASP A 30 0.39 16.57 4.74
C ASP A 30 -0.05 15.32 3.99
N ASP A 31 0.35 15.25 2.73
CA ASP A 31 0.00 14.14 1.85
C ASP A 31 1.13 13.15 1.72
N ILE A 32 0.78 11.87 1.68
CA ILE A 32 1.74 10.79 1.51
C ILE A 32 1.21 9.86 0.44
N VAL A 33 2.05 9.52 -0.53
CA VAL A 33 1.70 8.51 -1.53
C VAL A 33 2.54 7.28 -1.27
N ALA A 34 1.88 6.16 -1.03
CA ALA A 34 2.56 4.91 -0.72
C ALA A 34 2.34 3.91 -1.83
N LEU A 35 3.41 3.23 -2.21
CA LEU A 35 3.35 2.15 -3.17
C LEU A 35 3.25 0.85 -2.39
N ILE A 36 2.14 0.15 -2.56
CA ILE A 36 1.89 -1.10 -1.85
C ILE A 36 2.36 -2.25 -2.72
N LYS A 37 3.29 -3.02 -2.21
CA LYS A 37 3.89 -4.15 -2.91
C LYS A 37 3.47 -5.44 -2.22
N PRO A 38 2.42 -6.11 -2.69
CA PRO A 38 1.91 -7.30 -2.02
C PRO A 38 2.96 -8.38 -1.83
N GLN A 39 3.93 -8.49 -2.74
CA GLN A 39 4.98 -9.48 -2.63
C GLN A 39 5.86 -9.29 -1.39
N PHE A 40 5.87 -8.09 -0.83
CA PHE A 40 6.62 -7.81 0.40
C PHE A 40 5.73 -7.74 1.63
N GLU A 41 4.42 -7.66 1.43
CA GLU A 41 3.48 -7.49 2.54
C GLU A 41 2.75 -8.77 2.91
N ALA A 42 2.66 -9.71 1.97
CA ALA A 42 1.94 -10.96 2.20
C ALA A 42 2.80 -11.94 2.99
N GLY A 43 2.16 -12.90 3.63
CA GLY A 43 2.88 -13.97 4.30
C GLY A 43 3.54 -14.89 3.30
N LYS A 44 4.53 -15.65 3.78
CA LYS A 44 5.29 -16.55 2.91
C LYS A 44 4.39 -17.52 2.16
N ASP A 45 3.34 -17.98 2.81
CA ASP A 45 2.43 -18.96 2.21
C ASP A 45 1.63 -18.39 1.06
N GLU A 46 1.55 -17.08 0.98
CA GLU A 46 0.73 -16.40 -0.02
C GLU A 46 1.54 -15.89 -1.20
N VAL A 47 2.84 -16.08 -1.15
CA VAL A 47 3.73 -15.65 -2.22
C VAL A 47 4.17 -16.88 -2.99
N GLY A 48 3.99 -16.84 -4.31
CA GLY A 48 4.34 -17.98 -5.15
C GLY A 48 5.83 -18.18 -5.28
N LYS A 49 6.20 -19.24 -6.02
CA LYS A 49 7.59 -19.67 -6.15
C LYS A 49 8.51 -18.60 -6.71
N LYS A 50 7.98 -17.73 -7.56
CA LYS A 50 8.79 -16.68 -8.17
C LYS A 50 8.63 -15.35 -7.48
N GLY A 51 8.09 -15.35 -6.27
CA GLY A 51 7.85 -14.13 -5.55
C GLY A 51 6.65 -13.36 -6.05
N ILE A 52 5.67 -14.05 -6.62
CA ILE A 52 4.49 -13.40 -7.20
C ILE A 52 3.26 -13.70 -6.37
N VAL A 53 2.53 -12.65 -6.03
CA VAL A 53 1.24 -12.76 -5.36
C VAL A 53 0.16 -12.67 -6.42
N LYS A 54 -0.57 -13.76 -6.62
CA LYS A 54 -1.56 -13.86 -7.71
C LYS A 54 -3.01 -13.80 -7.26
N ASP A 55 -3.27 -14.12 -6.00
CA ASP A 55 -4.64 -14.26 -5.51
C ASP A 55 -5.23 -12.89 -5.19
N PRO A 56 -6.36 -12.54 -5.84
CA PRO A 56 -7.01 -11.26 -5.53
C PRO A 56 -7.39 -11.11 -4.06
N LYS A 57 -7.70 -12.22 -3.39
CA LYS A 57 -8.03 -12.16 -1.97
C LYS A 57 -6.82 -11.76 -1.13
N THR A 58 -5.65 -12.20 -1.55
CA THR A 58 -4.42 -11.80 -0.87
C THR A 58 -4.16 -10.31 -1.10
N HIS A 59 -4.39 -9.83 -2.32
CA HIS A 59 -4.25 -8.41 -2.61
C HIS A 59 -5.18 -7.57 -1.73
N LEU A 60 -6.44 -8.00 -1.61
CA LEU A 60 -7.39 -7.30 -0.77
C LEU A 60 -6.94 -7.26 0.68
N LYS A 61 -6.51 -8.40 1.19
CA LYS A 61 -6.05 -8.50 2.57
C LYS A 61 -4.84 -7.62 2.83
N VAL A 62 -3.88 -7.60 1.91
CA VAL A 62 -2.69 -6.77 2.04
C VAL A 62 -3.08 -5.30 2.11
N ILE A 63 -3.96 -4.86 1.21
CA ILE A 63 -4.37 -3.46 1.18
C ILE A 63 -5.07 -3.09 2.48
N GLU A 64 -5.96 -3.95 2.97
CA GLU A 64 -6.67 -3.69 4.22
C GLU A 64 -5.71 -3.60 5.39
N ASN A 65 -4.71 -4.46 5.43
CA ASN A 65 -3.71 -4.42 6.49
C ASN A 65 -2.89 -3.14 6.45
N VAL A 66 -2.53 -2.70 5.25
CA VAL A 66 -1.79 -1.45 5.07
C VAL A 66 -2.61 -0.27 5.58
N ILE A 67 -3.89 -0.24 5.23
CA ILE A 67 -4.76 0.86 5.66
C ILE A 67 -4.90 0.87 7.19
N THR A 68 -5.08 -0.31 7.77
CA THR A 68 -5.20 -0.42 9.23
C THR A 68 -3.94 0.10 9.91
N TYR A 69 -2.79 -0.31 9.40
CA TYR A 69 -1.53 0.14 9.96
C TYR A 69 -1.35 1.65 9.80
N ALA A 70 -1.70 2.18 8.62
CA ALA A 70 -1.60 3.61 8.37
C ALA A 70 -2.50 4.39 9.33
N ASN A 71 -3.72 3.89 9.58
CA ASN A 71 -4.62 4.53 10.53
C ASN A 71 -4.03 4.58 11.93
N GLU A 72 -3.30 3.54 12.32
CA GLU A 72 -2.63 3.52 13.62
C GLU A 72 -1.54 4.59 13.68
N CYS A 73 -1.02 4.99 12.52
CA CYS A 73 -0.01 6.03 12.44
C CYS A 73 -0.62 7.41 12.19
N HIS A 74 -1.91 7.56 12.40
CA HIS A 74 -2.65 8.83 12.21
C HIS A 74 -2.68 9.27 10.75
N LEU A 75 -2.65 8.30 9.83
CA LEU A 75 -2.79 8.57 8.41
C LEU A 75 -4.14 8.06 7.95
N SER A 76 -4.83 8.85 7.13
CA SER A 76 -6.14 8.45 6.63
C SER A 76 -6.10 8.27 5.13
N LEU A 77 -6.78 7.24 4.64
CA LEU A 77 -6.80 6.91 3.22
C LEU A 77 -7.70 7.88 2.48
N GLN A 78 -7.15 8.53 1.46
CA GLN A 78 -7.89 9.48 0.65
C GLN A 78 -8.22 8.93 -0.73
N ALA A 79 -7.35 8.12 -1.31
CA ALA A 79 -7.56 7.54 -2.63
C ALA A 79 -6.75 6.27 -2.76
N LEU A 80 -7.17 5.40 -3.65
CA LEU A 80 -6.49 4.13 -3.90
C LEU A 80 -6.64 3.78 -5.37
N SER A 81 -5.55 3.35 -5.99
CA SER A 81 -5.59 2.85 -7.36
C SER A 81 -4.53 1.78 -7.51
N PHE A 82 -4.54 1.08 -8.64
CA PHE A 82 -3.45 0.16 -8.92
C PHE A 82 -2.42 0.86 -9.81
N SER A 83 -1.16 0.42 -9.67
CA SER A 83 -0.09 1.00 -10.47
C SER A 83 -0.27 0.63 -11.94
N PRO A 84 -0.04 1.56 -12.87
CA PRO A 84 -0.18 1.24 -14.29
C PRO A 84 0.89 0.30 -14.80
N ILE A 85 1.95 0.08 -14.03
CA ILE A 85 3.00 -0.88 -14.40
C ILE A 85 3.13 -1.90 -13.29
N THR A 86 3.54 -3.12 -13.66
CA THR A 86 3.76 -4.16 -12.66
C THR A 86 5.15 -4.02 -12.07
N GLY A 87 5.30 -4.54 -10.86
CA GLY A 87 6.60 -4.60 -10.21
C GLY A 87 7.38 -5.84 -10.61
N GLY A 88 8.34 -6.22 -9.76
CA GLY A 88 9.20 -7.34 -10.06
C GLY A 88 8.43 -8.60 -10.36
N GLU A 89 8.86 -9.33 -11.39
CA GLU A 89 8.28 -10.60 -11.82
C GLU A 89 6.81 -10.49 -12.23
N GLY A 90 6.33 -9.29 -12.50
CA GLY A 90 4.95 -9.08 -12.92
C GLY A 90 3.96 -8.91 -11.79
N ASN A 91 4.42 -8.61 -10.59
CA ASN A 91 3.53 -8.38 -9.47
C ASN A 91 2.68 -7.13 -9.68
N ILE A 92 1.38 -7.25 -9.39
CA ILE A 92 0.49 -6.10 -9.37
C ILE A 92 0.77 -5.31 -8.10
N GLU A 93 0.90 -3.99 -8.23
CA GLU A 93 1.15 -3.12 -7.10
C GLU A 93 0.08 -2.04 -7.05
N PHE A 94 -0.09 -1.43 -5.88
CA PHE A 94 -1.16 -0.47 -5.66
C PHE A 94 -0.59 0.84 -5.14
N LEU A 95 -1.31 1.93 -5.44
CA LEU A 95 -0.93 3.26 -4.99
C LEU A 95 -1.99 3.75 -4.02
N ALA A 96 -1.57 4.15 -2.84
CA ALA A 96 -2.48 4.67 -1.83
C ALA A 96 -2.09 6.10 -1.50
N HIS A 97 -3.07 6.98 -1.48
CA HIS A 97 -2.87 8.35 -1.07
C HIS A 97 -3.43 8.51 0.32
N PHE A 98 -2.56 8.86 1.26
CA PHE A 98 -2.94 9.13 2.64
C PHE A 98 -2.70 10.59 2.95
N LYS A 99 -3.37 11.08 3.99
CA LYS A 99 -3.00 12.36 4.56
C LYS A 99 -2.90 12.23 6.06
N VAL A 100 -2.17 13.13 6.68
CA VAL A 100 -2.00 13.14 8.13
C VAL A 100 -3.28 13.66 8.77
N GLY A 101 -3.81 12.88 9.69
CA GLY A 101 -5.08 13.23 10.35
C GLY A 101 -6.29 12.91 9.48
N GLY A 102 -7.43 13.45 9.87
CA GLY A 102 -8.65 13.25 9.12
C GLY A 102 -9.22 11.86 9.26
N VAL A 103 -10.09 11.50 8.33
CA VAL A 103 -10.73 10.19 8.31
C VAL A 103 -10.59 9.59 6.91
N ASN A 104 -10.71 8.28 6.84
CA ASN A 104 -10.66 7.58 5.56
C ASN A 104 -11.83 8.00 4.68
N ASN A 105 -11.56 8.21 3.40
CA ASN A 105 -12.63 8.32 2.42
C ASN A 105 -13.20 6.95 2.15
N PRO A 106 -14.49 6.85 1.82
CA PRO A 106 -15.09 5.56 1.46
C PRO A 106 -14.58 5.14 0.09
N ILE A 107 -13.88 4.03 0.04
CA ILE A 107 -13.27 3.53 -1.18
C ILE A 107 -13.62 2.06 -1.31
N ASP A 108 -14.06 1.67 -2.50
CA ASP A 108 -14.37 0.27 -2.80
C ASP A 108 -13.07 -0.44 -3.16
N ILE A 109 -12.40 -0.97 -2.13
CA ILE A 109 -11.10 -1.60 -2.29
C ILE A 109 -11.20 -2.83 -3.18
N GLU A 110 -12.26 -3.60 -3.00
CA GLU A 110 -12.45 -4.80 -3.80
C GLU A 110 -12.54 -4.48 -5.28
N ASN A 111 -13.22 -3.40 -5.63
CA ASN A 111 -13.32 -2.99 -7.02
C ASN A 111 -11.96 -2.59 -7.59
N VAL A 112 -11.13 -1.90 -6.81
CA VAL A 112 -9.79 -1.54 -7.26
C VAL A 112 -8.98 -2.79 -7.56
N VAL A 113 -9.04 -3.80 -6.67
CA VAL A 113 -8.34 -5.07 -6.88
C VAL A 113 -8.86 -5.76 -8.13
N ASN A 114 -10.18 -5.81 -8.31
CA ASN A 114 -10.76 -6.47 -9.47
C ASN A 114 -10.34 -5.78 -10.77
N GLU A 115 -10.34 -4.47 -10.79
CA GLU A 115 -9.93 -3.73 -11.98
C GLU A 115 -8.46 -3.97 -12.31
N ALA A 116 -7.61 -4.06 -11.28
CA ALA A 116 -6.20 -4.36 -11.49
C ALA A 116 -6.03 -5.73 -12.15
N HIS A 117 -6.77 -6.73 -11.68
CA HIS A 117 -6.68 -8.07 -12.23
C HIS A 117 -7.21 -8.15 -13.65
N ILE A 118 -8.23 -7.36 -13.97
CA ILE A 118 -8.71 -7.28 -15.34
C ILE A 118 -7.65 -6.65 -16.25
N CYS A 119 -7.04 -5.58 -15.77
CA CYS A 119 -6.02 -4.85 -16.55
C CYS A 119 -4.80 -5.71 -16.86
N PHE A 120 -4.36 -6.50 -15.88
CA PHE A 120 -3.13 -7.29 -16.01
C PHE A 120 -3.40 -8.77 -16.26
N LYS A 121 -4.57 -9.08 -16.67
CA LYS A 121 -4.89 -10.45 -17.02
C LYS A 121 -4.12 -10.83 -18.28
N GLY A 122 -3.28 -11.80 -18.13
CA GLY A 122 -2.42 -12.14 -19.24
C GLY A 122 -2.50 -13.51 -19.68
#